data_272a641a1c2f50d6904419e37512724c
#
_entry.id   272a641a1c2f50d6904419e37512724c
#
_cell.length_a   1.000
_cell.length_b   1.000
_cell.length_c   1.000
_cell.angle_alpha   90.00
_cell.angle_beta   90.00
_cell.angle_gamma   90.00
#
_symmetry.space_group_name_H-M   'P 1'
#
loop_
_entity.id
_entity.type
_entity.pdbx_description
1 polymer ?
#
loop_
_entity_poly.entity_id
_entity_poly.type
_entity_poly.pdbx_seq_one_letter_code
_entity_poly.pdbx_strand_id
1 'polypeptide(L)'
;VPMASVYASSKAAVSCFTEALNHQLLSETNNMAASVFYPSGGLMNTGLFTSQRNRPEELQRVRGGTGRKSMSFDELKDLLEKAGRDVNVADLDELGSFVVQATHERQFIIGRDLDSTVELLHRRADAISAFQCPPHHDMGI
;
A
#
# COMPACT_ATOMS: atom_id res chain seq x y z
N VAL A 1 -2.03 -9.18 -6.87
CA VAL A 1 -1.47 -10.26 -6.04
C VAL A 1 -2.54 -11.33 -5.93
N PRO A 2 -2.27 -12.58 -6.38
CA PRO A 2 -3.20 -13.69 -6.15
C PRO A 2 -3.54 -13.80 -4.67
N MET A 3 -4.80 -14.03 -4.34
CA MET A 3 -5.33 -14.13 -2.98
C MET A 3 -5.35 -12.82 -2.14
N ALA A 4 -5.03 -11.68 -2.72
CA ALA A 4 -5.10 -10.38 -2.06
C ALA A 4 -6.20 -9.47 -2.63
N SER A 5 -7.22 -10.05 -3.28
CA SER A 5 -8.29 -9.29 -3.95
C SER A 5 -9.00 -8.31 -3.01
N VAL A 6 -9.36 -8.74 -1.80
CA VAL A 6 -10.01 -7.87 -0.81
C VAL A 6 -9.10 -6.72 -0.39
N TYR A 7 -7.82 -7.02 -0.14
CA TYR A 7 -6.84 -5.99 0.19
C TYR A 7 -6.65 -5.00 -0.97
N ALA A 8 -6.41 -5.50 -2.18
CA ALA A 8 -6.22 -4.66 -3.36
C ALA A 8 -7.46 -3.78 -3.64
N SER A 9 -8.66 -4.36 -3.57
CA SER A 9 -9.91 -3.61 -3.74
C SER A 9 -10.07 -2.54 -2.67
N SER A 10 -9.78 -2.84 -1.40
CA SER A 10 -9.88 -1.87 -0.31
C SER A 10 -8.89 -0.71 -0.50
N LYS A 11 -7.68 -0.98 -0.96
CA LYS A 11 -6.68 0.07 -1.22
C LYS A 11 -7.04 0.94 -2.44
N ALA A 12 -7.54 0.32 -3.51
CA ALA A 12 -8.06 1.06 -4.65
C ALA A 12 -9.24 1.97 -4.25
N ALA A 13 -10.15 1.46 -3.42
CA ALA A 13 -11.27 2.25 -2.91
C ALA A 13 -10.80 3.46 -2.08
N VAL A 14 -9.78 3.31 -1.24
CA VAL A 14 -9.19 4.44 -0.48
C VAL A 14 -8.67 5.51 -1.43
N SER A 15 -7.95 5.14 -2.51
CA SER A 15 -7.42 6.10 -3.47
C SER A 15 -8.54 6.87 -4.18
N CYS A 16 -9.54 6.16 -4.73
CA CYS A 16 -10.67 6.78 -5.42
C CYS A 16 -11.52 7.65 -4.47
N PHE A 17 -11.75 7.18 -3.24
CA PHE A 17 -12.49 7.95 -2.24
C PHE A 17 -11.76 9.25 -1.86
N THR A 18 -10.45 9.16 -1.66
CA THR A 18 -9.63 10.35 -1.30
C THR A 18 -9.61 11.36 -2.43
N GLU A 19 -9.56 10.91 -3.69
CA GLU A 19 -9.65 11.79 -4.86
C GLU A 19 -10.99 12.53 -4.90
N ALA A 20 -12.11 11.81 -4.78
CA ALA A 20 -13.44 12.41 -4.74
C ALA A 20 -13.61 13.38 -3.58
N LEU A 21 -13.13 13.02 -2.38
CA LEU A 21 -13.15 13.88 -1.20
C LEU A 21 -12.33 15.14 -1.42
N ASN A 22 -11.14 15.03 -2.01
CA ASN A 22 -10.32 16.21 -2.28
C ASN A 22 -11.01 17.18 -3.24
N HIS A 23 -11.62 16.68 -4.31
CA HIS A 23 -12.41 17.50 -5.23
C HIS A 23 -13.58 18.19 -4.53
N GLN A 24 -14.30 17.50 -3.65
CA GLN A 24 -15.39 18.09 -2.86
C GLN A 24 -14.86 19.19 -1.94
N LEU A 25 -13.82 18.94 -1.16
CA LEU A 25 -13.25 19.91 -0.25
C LEU A 25 -12.77 21.18 -0.96
N LEU A 26 -12.10 21.02 -2.10
CA LEU A 26 -11.64 22.15 -2.91
C LEU A 26 -12.78 22.98 -3.52
N SER A 27 -13.95 22.36 -3.75
CA SER A 27 -15.14 23.07 -4.25
C SER A 27 -15.89 23.84 -3.14
N GLU A 28 -15.81 23.34 -1.90
CA GLU A 28 -16.54 23.94 -0.77
C GLU A 28 -15.71 24.94 0.02
N THR A 29 -14.38 24.76 0.06
CA THR A 29 -13.48 25.58 0.88
C THR A 29 -12.06 25.59 0.33
N ASN A 30 -11.35 26.71 0.53
CA ASN A 30 -9.92 26.82 0.20
C ASN A 30 -8.99 26.38 1.35
N ASN A 31 -9.56 26.04 2.51
CA ASN A 31 -8.76 25.78 3.71
C ASN A 31 -8.52 24.31 4.00
N MET A 32 -9.28 23.41 3.38
CA MET A 32 -9.14 21.97 3.55
C MET A 32 -8.77 21.28 2.24
N ALA A 33 -7.99 20.23 2.35
CA ALA A 33 -7.64 19.32 1.25
C ALA A 33 -7.48 17.91 1.81
N ALA A 34 -7.60 16.93 0.95
CA ALA A 34 -7.25 15.55 1.27
C ALA A 34 -6.01 15.13 0.48
N SER A 35 -5.21 14.24 1.04
CA SER A 35 -4.04 13.66 0.39
C SER A 35 -4.06 12.15 0.51
N VAL A 36 -3.52 11.46 -0.47
CA VAL A 36 -3.29 10.02 -0.40
C VAL A 36 -1.81 9.74 -0.29
N PHE A 37 -1.44 8.92 0.70
CA PHE A 37 -0.07 8.50 0.91
C PHE A 37 0.13 7.08 0.40
N TYR A 38 1.09 6.91 -0.50
CA TYR A 38 1.59 5.61 -0.97
C TYR A 38 2.92 5.31 -0.28
N PRO A 39 2.92 4.47 0.77
CA PRO A 39 4.14 4.12 1.48
C PRO A 39 5.13 3.43 0.54
N SER A 40 6.34 3.97 0.48
CA SER A 40 7.45 3.48 -0.34
C SER A 40 8.77 3.61 0.43
N GLY A 41 9.85 3.13 -0.13
CA GLY A 41 11.19 3.27 0.46
C GLY A 41 11.71 2.04 1.19
N GLY A 42 11.06 0.89 1.03
CA GLY A 42 11.54 -0.38 1.56
C GLY A 42 10.58 -1.12 2.49
N LEU A 43 11.12 -2.13 3.15
CA LEU A 43 10.37 -2.92 4.12
C LEU A 43 10.14 -2.10 5.40
N MET A 44 8.91 -2.06 5.87
CA MET A 44 8.53 -1.24 7.04
C MET A 44 8.23 -2.12 8.24
N ASN A 45 8.96 -1.92 9.33
CA ASN A 45 8.69 -2.58 10.60
C ASN A 45 7.52 -1.89 11.32
N THR A 46 6.32 -2.30 10.99
CA THR A 46 5.09 -1.72 11.55
C THR A 46 4.27 -2.76 12.30
N GLY A 47 3.20 -2.32 12.97
CA GLY A 47 2.24 -3.19 13.63
C GLY A 47 1.50 -4.17 12.70
N LEU A 48 1.76 -4.16 11.38
CA LEU A 48 1.19 -5.10 10.42
C LEU A 48 1.54 -6.54 10.78
N PHE A 49 2.77 -6.81 11.17
CA PHE A 49 3.25 -8.16 11.50
C PHE A 49 2.62 -8.75 12.78
N THR A 50 2.06 -7.89 13.60
CA THR A 50 1.32 -8.27 14.83
C THR A 50 -0.17 -7.97 14.74
N SER A 51 -0.70 -7.75 13.54
CA SER A 51 -2.10 -7.32 13.31
C SER A 51 -3.15 -8.30 13.82
N GLN A 52 -2.81 -9.58 14.00
CA GLN A 52 -3.71 -10.60 14.58
C GLN A 52 -4.22 -10.22 15.99
N ARG A 53 -3.48 -9.40 16.74
CA ARG A 53 -3.92 -8.91 18.07
C ARG A 53 -5.21 -8.09 18.00
N ASN A 54 -5.52 -7.51 16.86
CA ASN A 54 -6.69 -6.66 16.65
C ASN A 54 -7.90 -7.45 16.14
N ARG A 55 -7.77 -8.76 15.95
CA ARG A 55 -8.87 -9.59 15.44
C ARG A 55 -9.88 -9.84 16.57
N PRO A 56 -11.17 -9.49 16.37
CA PRO A 56 -12.22 -9.82 17.32
C PRO A 56 -12.25 -11.31 17.64
N GLU A 57 -12.63 -11.66 18.86
CA GLU A 57 -12.59 -13.05 19.35
C GLU A 57 -13.49 -13.97 18.52
N GLU A 58 -14.65 -13.48 18.13
CA GLU A 58 -15.63 -14.21 17.30
C GLU A 58 -15.13 -14.45 15.86
N LEU A 59 -14.13 -13.70 15.40
CA LEU A 59 -13.51 -13.84 14.09
C LEU A 59 -12.15 -14.54 14.15
N GLN A 60 -11.79 -15.08 15.29
CA GLN A 60 -10.55 -15.84 15.43
C GLN A 60 -10.57 -17.09 14.53
N ARG A 61 -9.41 -17.42 13.96
CA ARG A 61 -9.31 -18.59 13.09
C ARG A 61 -9.58 -19.85 13.90
N VAL A 62 -10.55 -20.64 13.48
CA VAL A 62 -10.79 -21.97 14.06
C VAL A 62 -9.52 -22.81 13.85
N ARG A 63 -9.05 -23.48 14.91
CA ARG A 63 -7.94 -24.42 14.84
C ARG A 63 -8.25 -25.49 13.78
N GLY A 64 -7.42 -25.58 12.75
CA GLY A 64 -7.58 -26.56 11.66
C GLY A 64 -7.63 -25.98 10.25
N GLY A 65 -7.78 -24.66 10.08
CA GLY A 65 -7.55 -24.02 8.79
C GLY A 65 -6.07 -24.07 8.44
N THR A 66 -5.73 -24.12 7.13
CA THR A 66 -4.37 -24.00 6.57
C THR A 66 -3.77 -22.63 6.86
N GLY A 67 -3.92 -22.16 8.11
CA GLY A 67 -3.44 -20.87 8.55
C GLY A 67 -1.92 -20.84 8.53
N ARG A 68 -1.32 -20.28 7.48
CA ARG A 68 0.08 -19.87 7.55
C ARG A 68 0.27 -19.07 8.83
N LYS A 69 1.23 -19.48 9.66
CA LYS A 69 1.69 -18.68 10.79
C LYS A 69 2.04 -17.30 10.24
N SER A 70 1.58 -16.26 10.90
CA SER A 70 1.96 -14.90 10.53
C SER A 70 3.48 -14.79 10.63
N MET A 71 4.13 -14.47 9.55
CA MET A 71 5.58 -14.25 9.50
C MET A 71 5.89 -12.95 10.25
N SER A 72 6.92 -12.95 11.08
CA SER A 72 7.41 -11.73 11.71
C SER A 72 8.17 -10.86 10.70
N PHE A 73 8.45 -9.61 11.09
CA PHE A 73 9.27 -8.72 10.29
C PHE A 73 10.65 -9.31 10.00
N ASP A 74 11.31 -9.84 11.03
CA ASP A 74 12.66 -10.41 10.90
C ASP A 74 12.66 -11.69 10.05
N GLU A 75 11.67 -12.57 10.23
CA GLU A 75 11.50 -13.76 9.38
C GLU A 75 11.31 -13.40 7.91
N LEU A 76 10.56 -12.32 7.61
CA LEU A 76 10.37 -11.86 6.23
C LEU A 76 11.66 -11.25 5.67
N LYS A 77 12.35 -10.42 6.44
CA LYS A 77 13.62 -9.83 6.06
C LYS A 77 14.64 -10.91 5.72
N ASP A 78 14.84 -11.86 6.62
CA ASP A 78 15.74 -13.00 6.41
C ASP A 78 15.40 -13.81 5.16
N LEU A 79 14.10 -14.03 4.91
CA LEU A 79 13.64 -14.76 3.73
C LEU A 79 14.01 -14.03 2.43
N LEU A 80 13.82 -12.71 2.40
CA LEU A 80 14.15 -11.89 1.24
C LEU A 80 15.66 -11.84 0.98
N GLU A 81 16.47 -11.66 2.03
CA GLU A 81 17.93 -11.65 1.96
C GLU A 81 18.46 -13.01 1.46
N LYS A 82 17.93 -14.14 1.95
CA LYS A 82 18.26 -15.49 1.46
C LYS A 82 17.84 -15.72 0.01
N ALA A 83 16.82 -15.02 -0.45
CA ALA A 83 16.41 -15.01 -1.86
C ALA A 83 17.28 -14.12 -2.75
N GLY A 84 18.37 -13.55 -2.22
CA GLY A 84 19.31 -12.70 -2.96
C GLY A 84 18.79 -11.28 -3.22
N ARG A 85 17.79 -10.83 -2.47
CA ARG A 85 17.25 -9.48 -2.61
C ARG A 85 17.97 -8.53 -1.66
N ASP A 86 18.30 -7.36 -2.18
CA ASP A 86 18.71 -6.24 -1.32
C ASP A 86 17.49 -5.69 -0.59
N VAL A 87 17.49 -5.83 0.74
CA VAL A 87 16.36 -5.42 1.59
C VAL A 87 16.67 -4.10 2.26
N ASN A 88 16.17 -3.03 1.66
CA ASN A 88 16.14 -1.75 2.33
C ASN A 88 15.04 -1.74 3.41
N VAL A 89 15.37 -1.27 4.60
CA VAL A 89 14.41 -1.04 5.69
C VAL A 89 14.15 0.46 5.80
N ALA A 90 12.90 0.85 5.66
CA ALA A 90 12.52 2.25 5.70
C ALA A 90 12.67 2.82 7.12
N ASP A 91 13.27 3.99 7.23
CA ASP A 91 13.25 4.80 8.44
C ASP A 91 11.85 5.43 8.58
N LEU A 92 11.13 5.03 9.62
CA LEU A 92 9.75 5.47 9.84
C LEU A 92 9.67 6.93 10.31
N ASP A 93 10.68 7.45 11.00
CA ASP A 93 10.72 8.84 11.47
C ASP A 93 11.01 9.78 10.29
N GLU A 94 11.93 9.40 9.41
CA GLU A 94 12.18 10.12 8.17
C GLU A 94 10.94 10.12 7.26
N LEU A 95 10.30 8.96 7.12
CA LEU A 95 9.08 8.81 6.32
C LEU A 95 7.93 9.65 6.89
N GLY A 96 7.77 9.66 8.22
CA GLY A 96 6.79 10.49 8.90
C GLY A 96 7.03 11.99 8.68
N SER A 97 8.26 12.43 8.79
CA SER A 97 8.67 13.81 8.54
C SER A 97 8.38 14.23 7.10
N PHE A 98 8.68 13.36 6.14
CA PHE A 98 8.35 13.57 4.72
C PHE A 98 6.84 13.73 4.49
N VAL A 99 6.01 12.87 5.09
CA VAL A 99 4.55 12.95 4.95
C VAL A 99 4.01 14.26 5.52
N VAL A 100 4.50 14.68 6.69
CA VAL A 100 4.10 15.95 7.30
C VAL A 100 4.46 17.13 6.40
N GLN A 101 5.68 17.17 5.88
CA GLN A 101 6.11 18.23 4.96
C GLN A 101 5.25 18.26 3.69
N ALA A 102 5.06 17.12 3.02
CA ALA A 102 4.25 17.03 1.80
C ALA A 102 2.80 17.46 2.04
N THR A 103 2.26 17.17 3.23
CA THR A 103 0.93 17.62 3.64
C THR A 103 0.87 19.14 3.80
N HIS A 104 1.89 19.78 4.40
CA HIS A 104 2.01 21.23 4.48
C HIS A 104 2.09 21.89 3.12
N GLU A 105 2.77 21.23 2.17
CA GLU A 105 2.88 21.66 0.78
C GLU A 105 1.60 21.40 -0.04
N ARG A 106 0.57 20.80 0.58
CA ARG A 106 -0.73 20.46 -0.03
C ARG A 106 -0.60 19.53 -1.24
N GLN A 107 0.39 18.63 -1.23
CA GLN A 107 0.51 17.60 -2.25
C GLN A 107 -0.66 16.62 -2.16
N PHE A 108 -1.33 16.35 -3.27
CA PHE A 108 -2.43 15.36 -3.28
C PHE A 108 -1.89 13.94 -3.20
N ILE A 109 -0.89 13.61 -4.01
CA ILE A 109 -0.20 12.31 -3.95
C ILE A 109 1.10 12.48 -3.18
N ILE A 110 1.22 11.76 -2.08
CA ILE A 110 2.42 11.71 -1.25
C ILE A 110 3.07 10.34 -1.44
N GLY A 111 4.28 10.31 -1.96
CA GLY A 111 5.04 9.08 -2.19
C GLY A 111 6.40 9.38 -2.80
N ARG A 112 7.31 8.42 -2.71
CA ARG A 112 8.65 8.44 -3.31
C ARG A 112 8.75 7.28 -4.30
N ASP A 113 9.58 7.42 -5.33
CA ASP A 113 9.92 6.33 -6.27
C ASP A 113 8.67 5.66 -6.90
N LEU A 114 7.76 6.48 -7.39
CA LEU A 114 6.48 6.00 -7.96
C LEU A 114 6.59 5.56 -9.44
N ASP A 115 7.77 5.59 -10.05
CA ASP A 115 7.97 5.32 -11.49
C ASP A 115 7.40 3.95 -11.90
N SER A 116 7.68 2.91 -11.14
CA SER A 116 7.14 1.57 -11.41
C SER A 116 5.61 1.51 -11.28
N THR A 117 5.04 2.30 -10.38
CA THR A 117 3.59 2.43 -10.21
C THR A 117 2.97 3.15 -11.40
N VAL A 118 3.60 4.22 -11.86
CA VAL A 118 3.16 4.98 -13.05
C VAL A 118 3.19 4.08 -14.30
N GLU A 119 4.28 3.34 -14.50
CA GLU A 119 4.39 2.39 -15.61
C GLU A 119 3.29 1.31 -15.57
N LEU A 120 3.00 0.77 -14.38
CA LEU A 120 1.91 -0.19 -14.21
C LEU A 120 0.55 0.40 -14.57
N LEU A 121 0.28 1.65 -14.18
CA LEU A 121 -0.96 2.35 -14.51
C LEU A 121 -1.08 2.60 -16.01
N HIS A 122 0.00 2.94 -16.71
CA HIS A 122 0.01 3.09 -18.17
C HIS A 122 -0.33 1.75 -18.83
N ARG A 123 0.35 0.66 -18.47
CA ARG A 123 0.04 -0.69 -19.00
C ARG A 123 -1.41 -1.11 -18.73
N ARG A 124 -1.95 -0.72 -17.58
CA ARG A 124 -3.37 -0.96 -17.27
C ARG A 124 -4.30 -0.18 -18.19
N ALA A 125 -4.00 1.09 -18.45
CA ALA A 125 -4.78 1.93 -19.36
C ALA A 125 -4.74 1.39 -20.79
N ASP A 126 -3.58 0.97 -21.27
CA ASP A 126 -3.40 0.36 -22.59
C ASP A 126 -4.22 -0.93 -22.75
N ALA A 127 -4.18 -1.80 -21.75
CA ALA A 127 -4.96 -3.03 -21.76
C ALA A 127 -6.47 -2.76 -21.77
N ILE A 128 -6.95 -1.79 -21.01
CA ILE A 128 -8.36 -1.36 -21.01
C ILE A 128 -8.76 -0.84 -22.40
N SER A 129 -7.91 -0.01 -23.02
CA SER A 129 -8.15 0.52 -24.38
C SER A 129 -8.18 -0.57 -25.44
N ALA A 130 -7.44 -1.67 -25.21
CA ALA A 130 -7.43 -2.84 -26.08
C ALA A 130 -8.52 -3.89 -25.73
N PHE A 131 -9.41 -3.61 -24.77
CA PHE A 131 -10.42 -4.55 -24.25
C PHE A 131 -9.82 -5.85 -23.72
N GLN A 132 -8.65 -5.79 -23.13
CA GLN A 132 -7.93 -6.93 -22.56
C GLN A 132 -7.87 -6.85 -21.03
N CYS A 133 -7.65 -7.99 -20.39
CA CYS A 133 -7.36 -8.01 -18.97
C CYS A 133 -6.00 -7.32 -18.70
N PRO A 134 -5.92 -6.36 -17.78
CA PRO A 134 -4.65 -5.76 -17.42
C PRO A 134 -3.63 -6.81 -16.97
N PRO A 135 -2.35 -6.62 -17.30
CA PRO A 135 -1.32 -7.55 -16.91
C PRO A 135 -1.23 -7.69 -15.39
N HIS A 136 -0.96 -8.89 -14.94
CA HIS A 136 -0.72 -9.15 -13.53
C HIS A 136 0.57 -8.42 -13.12
N HIS A 137 0.50 -7.66 -12.04
CA HIS A 137 1.70 -7.10 -11.44
C HIS A 137 2.42 -8.20 -10.65
N ASP A 138 3.47 -8.73 -11.23
CA ASP A 138 4.38 -9.62 -10.51
C ASP A 138 5.21 -8.75 -9.57
N MET A 139 4.85 -8.77 -8.29
CA MET A 139 5.64 -8.08 -7.27
C MET A 139 6.94 -8.83 -6.95
N GLY A 140 7.19 -9.92 -7.68
CA GLY A 140 8.43 -10.68 -7.53
C GLY A 140 8.60 -11.29 -6.12
N ILE A 141 7.49 -11.60 -5.43
CA ILE A 141 7.52 -12.26 -4.11
C ILE A 141 7.36 -13.77 -4.30
#